data_e5b73e7fb31fae0066ca1cc21508bb13
#
_entry.id   e5b73e7fb31fae0066ca1cc21508bb13
#
_cell.length_a   1.000
_cell.length_b   1.000
_cell.length_c   1.000
_cell.angle_alpha   90.00
_cell.angle_beta   90.00
_cell.angle_gamma   90.00
#
_symmetry.space_group_name_H-M   'P 1'
#
loop_
_entity.id
_entity.type
_entity.pdbx_description
1 polymer ?
#
loop_
_entity_poly.entity_id
_entity_poly.type
_entity_poly.pdbx_seq_one_letter_code
_entity_poly.pdbx_strand_id
1 'polypeptide(L)'
;GLWNIKSRCDVKHAMERLKELSKKNGPLCVGLDTDPSYIPENVLRQFAGSAEAVLAYNKEIINRIAADKSACCCKVQIAYYEAMGVEGMSAYAKTLSAVREAGLSVISDIKRGDIAKTAEAYARAHFSGDFETDIATVNPYMGFDTLSPFAEFCKKGKGIFVLLRTSNPGAADIERRELKEGGVVFGIVGAELKR
;
A
#
# COMPACT_ATOMS: atom_id res chain seq x y z
N GLY A 1 35.58 -16.50 -21.49
CA GLY A 1 34.68 -15.94 -22.44
C GLY A 1 33.33 -15.70 -21.82
N LEU A 2 32.97 -14.43 -21.63
CA LEU A 2 31.72 -13.80 -22.00
C LEU A 2 30.44 -14.32 -21.35
N TRP A 3 30.12 -13.79 -20.19
CA TRP A 3 28.73 -13.45 -19.87
C TRP A 3 28.69 -12.00 -19.44
N ASN A 4 28.65 -11.12 -20.43
CA ASN A 4 28.27 -9.72 -20.27
C ASN A 4 26.74 -9.67 -20.24
N ILE A 5 26.13 -9.92 -19.11
CA ILE A 5 24.72 -9.64 -18.87
C ILE A 5 24.66 -8.13 -18.62
N LYS A 6 24.59 -7.36 -19.72
CA LYS A 6 24.11 -6.00 -19.65
C LYS A 6 22.74 -6.02 -18.97
N SER A 7 22.76 -5.43 -17.79
CA SER A 7 21.66 -4.85 -17.01
C SER A 7 20.27 -5.05 -17.59
N ARG A 8 19.51 -5.83 -16.86
CA ARG A 8 18.06 -5.66 -16.75
C ARG A 8 17.76 -4.19 -16.52
N CYS A 9 16.75 -3.68 -17.19
CA CYS A 9 16.18 -2.36 -17.02
C CYS A 9 16.30 -1.92 -15.54
N ASP A 10 16.89 -0.74 -15.33
CA ASP A 10 16.95 -0.06 -14.03
C ASP A 10 15.53 0.32 -13.60
N VAL A 11 14.77 -0.66 -13.13
CA VAL A 11 13.49 -0.40 -12.49
C VAL A 11 13.82 0.21 -11.14
N LYS A 12 13.62 1.51 -11.03
CA LYS A 12 13.86 2.25 -9.81
C LYS A 12 13.02 1.68 -8.68
N HIS A 13 13.67 1.38 -7.56
CA HIS A 13 13.00 0.84 -6.38
C HIS A 13 11.91 1.81 -5.87
N ALA A 14 10.73 1.28 -5.50
CA ALA A 14 9.57 2.09 -5.10
C ALA A 14 9.88 3.07 -3.95
N MET A 15 10.74 2.66 -3.00
CA MET A 15 11.14 3.53 -1.89
C MET A 15 12.04 4.68 -2.34
N GLU A 16 12.89 4.49 -3.34
CA GLU A 16 13.71 5.56 -3.92
C GLU A 16 12.83 6.54 -4.69
N ARG A 17 11.89 6.02 -5.49
CA ARG A 17 10.88 6.83 -6.18
C ARG A 17 10.06 7.65 -5.20
N LEU A 18 9.57 7.05 -4.12
CA LEU A 18 8.83 7.75 -3.08
C LEU A 18 9.64 8.87 -2.44
N LYS A 19 10.92 8.60 -2.12
CA LYS A 19 11.85 9.59 -1.57
C LYS A 19 12.08 10.78 -2.51
N GLU A 20 12.18 10.54 -3.81
CA GLU A 20 12.34 11.61 -4.79
C GLU A 20 11.07 12.44 -4.96
N LEU A 21 9.91 11.78 -5.04
CA LEU A 21 8.63 12.47 -5.08
C LEU A 21 8.41 13.31 -3.82
N SER A 22 8.78 12.78 -2.65
CA SER A 22 8.72 13.52 -1.39
C SER A 22 9.62 14.77 -1.40
N LYS A 23 10.80 14.70 -2.01
CA LYS A 23 11.67 15.88 -2.16
C LYS A 23 11.11 16.89 -3.16
N LYS A 24 10.42 16.42 -4.20
CA LYS A 24 9.90 17.26 -5.29
C LYS A 24 8.58 17.91 -4.95
N ASN A 25 7.65 17.15 -4.33
CA ASN A 25 6.26 17.53 -4.11
C ASN A 25 5.92 17.72 -2.62
N GLY A 26 6.91 17.62 -1.71
CA GLY A 26 6.68 17.59 -0.27
C GLY A 26 6.33 16.19 0.25
N PRO A 27 6.37 15.99 1.58
CA PRO A 27 6.26 14.66 2.20
C PRO A 27 4.81 14.20 2.44
N LEU A 28 3.82 14.89 1.90
CA LEU A 28 2.42 14.57 2.14
C LEU A 28 2.03 13.25 1.46
N CYS A 29 1.40 12.36 2.23
CA CYS A 29 0.70 11.18 1.75
C CYS A 29 -0.81 11.40 1.91
N VAL A 30 -1.56 11.30 0.83
CA VAL A 30 -3.02 11.47 0.87
C VAL A 30 -3.68 10.10 1.04
N GLY A 31 -4.46 9.94 2.13
CA GLY A 31 -5.28 8.74 2.36
C GLY A 31 -6.54 8.77 1.52
N LEU A 32 -6.80 7.69 0.80
CA LEU A 32 -8.03 7.45 0.04
C LEU A 32 -8.84 6.34 0.76
N ASP A 33 -9.13 6.59 2.01
CA ASP A 33 -9.95 5.76 2.90
C ASP A 33 -11.41 6.23 2.77
N THR A 34 -11.90 6.34 1.53
CA THR A 34 -13.15 7.04 1.21
C THR A 34 -14.36 6.18 1.48
N ASP A 35 -15.05 6.47 2.59
CA ASP A 35 -16.38 5.96 2.83
C ASP A 35 -17.40 6.71 1.96
N PRO A 36 -18.39 6.04 1.35
CA PRO A 36 -19.44 6.71 0.57
C PRO A 36 -20.15 7.86 1.32
N SER A 37 -20.25 7.77 2.64
CA SER A 37 -20.86 8.80 3.48
C SER A 37 -20.09 10.14 3.51
N TYR A 38 -18.83 10.15 3.08
CA TYR A 38 -18.04 11.39 2.97
C TYR A 38 -18.36 12.18 1.70
N ILE A 39 -19.04 11.54 0.75
CA ILE A 39 -19.40 12.17 -0.52
C ILE A 39 -20.75 12.87 -0.35
N PRO A 40 -20.86 14.16 -0.70
CA PRO A 40 -22.13 14.86 -0.62
C PRO A 40 -23.25 14.13 -1.37
N GLU A 41 -24.44 14.08 -0.80
CA GLU A 41 -25.56 13.31 -1.34
C GLU A 41 -25.98 13.72 -2.76
N ASN A 42 -25.89 15.01 -3.06
CA ASN A 42 -26.17 15.54 -4.41
C ASN A 42 -25.11 15.07 -5.45
N VAL A 43 -23.92 14.68 -5.00
CA VAL A 43 -22.88 14.08 -5.85
C VAL A 43 -23.14 12.57 -5.99
N LEU A 44 -23.41 11.87 -4.88
CA LEU A 44 -23.73 10.43 -4.89
C LEU A 44 -24.86 10.09 -5.86
N ARG A 45 -25.92 10.88 -5.88
CA ARG A 45 -27.09 10.71 -6.77
C ARG A 45 -26.78 10.81 -8.27
N GLN A 46 -25.62 11.28 -8.66
CA GLN A 46 -25.21 11.41 -10.07
C GLN A 46 -24.62 10.09 -10.62
N PHE A 47 -24.40 9.09 -9.76
CA PHE A 47 -23.77 7.82 -10.12
C PHE A 47 -24.75 6.66 -9.92
N ALA A 48 -24.53 5.57 -10.65
CA ALA A 48 -25.36 4.37 -10.55
C ALA A 48 -25.16 3.60 -9.22
N GLY A 49 -24.01 3.82 -8.55
CA GLY A 49 -23.72 3.16 -7.27
C GLY A 49 -22.60 3.84 -6.50
N SER A 50 -22.47 3.49 -5.23
CA SER A 50 -21.47 4.08 -4.33
C SER A 50 -20.02 3.85 -4.78
N ALA A 51 -19.72 2.69 -5.35
CA ALA A 51 -18.39 2.38 -5.83
C ALA A 51 -17.95 3.29 -7.00
N GLU A 52 -18.88 3.60 -7.92
CA GLU A 52 -18.63 4.52 -9.02
C GLU A 52 -18.41 5.95 -8.51
N ALA A 53 -19.25 6.37 -7.56
CA ALA A 53 -19.13 7.69 -6.93
C ALA A 53 -17.80 7.85 -6.18
N VAL A 54 -17.39 6.84 -5.40
CA VAL A 54 -16.10 6.82 -4.70
C VAL A 54 -14.94 6.91 -5.69
N LEU A 55 -14.99 6.16 -6.78
CA LEU A 55 -13.97 6.21 -7.81
C LEU A 55 -13.86 7.61 -8.44
N ALA A 56 -14.99 8.22 -8.80
CA ALA A 56 -15.03 9.56 -9.39
C ALA A 56 -14.49 10.62 -8.41
N TYR A 57 -14.92 10.55 -7.17
CA TYR A 57 -14.46 11.44 -6.10
C TYR A 57 -12.94 11.32 -5.87
N ASN A 58 -12.43 10.10 -5.77
CA ASN A 58 -11.00 9.87 -5.58
C ASN A 58 -10.17 10.32 -6.79
N LYS A 59 -10.66 10.12 -8.02
CA LYS A 59 -9.99 10.62 -9.23
C LYS A 59 -9.85 12.13 -9.22
N GLU A 60 -10.88 12.84 -8.76
CA GLU A 60 -10.84 14.31 -8.66
C GLU A 60 -9.77 14.74 -7.63
N ILE A 61 -9.69 14.09 -6.47
CA ILE A 61 -8.63 14.32 -5.48
C ILE A 61 -7.25 14.07 -6.10
N ILE A 62 -7.06 12.91 -6.73
CA ILE A 62 -5.80 12.52 -7.36
C ILE A 62 -5.37 13.56 -8.40
N ASN A 63 -6.28 14.00 -9.25
CA ASN A 63 -5.99 14.98 -10.29
C ASN A 63 -5.56 16.33 -9.70
N ARG A 64 -6.23 16.80 -8.65
CA ARG A 64 -5.88 18.05 -7.97
C ARG A 64 -4.50 17.98 -7.34
N ILE A 65 -4.23 16.98 -6.53
CA ILE A 65 -2.93 16.85 -5.85
C ILE A 65 -1.77 16.65 -6.83
N ALA A 66 -2.02 16.00 -7.97
CA ALA A 66 -1.02 15.84 -9.02
C ALA A 66 -0.76 17.16 -9.76
N ALA A 67 -1.81 17.93 -10.09
CA ALA A 67 -1.69 19.24 -10.74
C ALA A 67 -0.94 20.23 -9.85
N ASP A 68 -1.30 20.29 -8.57
CA ASP A 68 -0.69 21.19 -7.57
C ASP A 68 0.69 20.72 -7.09
N LYS A 69 1.07 19.48 -7.41
CA LYS A 69 2.28 18.83 -6.89
C LYS A 69 2.34 18.89 -5.36
N SER A 70 1.20 18.73 -4.70
CA SER A 70 1.05 18.92 -3.26
C SER A 70 1.24 17.64 -2.43
N ALA A 71 1.42 16.48 -3.07
CA ALA A 71 1.67 15.20 -2.40
C ALA A 71 2.65 14.33 -3.19
N CYS A 72 3.33 13.42 -2.47
CA CYS A 72 4.25 12.45 -3.09
C CYS A 72 3.60 11.10 -3.37
N CYS A 73 2.53 10.76 -2.67
CA CYS A 73 1.86 9.47 -2.79
C CYS A 73 0.41 9.53 -2.34
N CYS A 74 -0.36 8.53 -2.78
CA CYS A 74 -1.64 8.19 -2.19
C CYS A 74 -1.58 6.83 -1.51
N LYS A 75 -2.26 6.70 -0.35
CA LYS A 75 -2.48 5.44 0.34
C LYS A 75 -3.93 5.02 0.18
N VAL A 76 -4.15 3.85 -0.41
CA VAL A 76 -5.49 3.32 -0.72
C VAL A 76 -5.79 2.17 0.24
N GLN A 77 -6.77 2.37 1.13
CA GLN A 77 -7.18 1.37 2.12
C GLN A 77 -8.21 0.42 1.49
N ILE A 78 -7.80 -0.84 1.28
CA ILE A 78 -8.61 -1.85 0.59
C ILE A 78 -9.94 -2.14 1.28
N ALA A 79 -10.00 -2.06 2.61
CA ALA A 79 -11.20 -2.43 3.39
C ALA A 79 -12.46 -1.65 2.98
N TYR A 80 -12.32 -0.37 2.62
CA TYR A 80 -13.44 0.45 2.16
C TYR A 80 -14.01 -0.03 0.82
N TYR A 81 -13.16 -0.58 -0.02
CA TYR A 81 -13.57 -1.13 -1.33
C TYR A 81 -14.10 -2.55 -1.20
N GLU A 82 -13.49 -3.39 -0.35
CA GLU A 82 -14.02 -4.73 -0.02
C GLU A 82 -15.44 -4.63 0.54
N ALA A 83 -15.73 -3.63 1.38
CA ALA A 83 -17.06 -3.38 1.95
C ALA A 83 -18.12 -3.05 0.89
N MET A 84 -17.72 -2.58 -0.29
CA MET A 84 -18.63 -2.33 -1.43
C MET A 84 -18.74 -3.51 -2.39
N GLY A 85 -18.17 -4.69 -2.05
CA GLY A 85 -18.25 -5.91 -2.86
C GLY A 85 -17.47 -5.84 -4.18
N VAL A 86 -17.93 -6.56 -5.19
CA VAL A 86 -17.24 -6.71 -6.48
C VAL A 86 -17.03 -5.36 -7.18
N GLU A 87 -18.06 -4.50 -7.18
CA GLU A 87 -17.99 -3.17 -7.77
C GLU A 87 -16.95 -2.30 -7.01
N GLY A 88 -16.89 -2.44 -5.69
CA GLY A 88 -15.85 -1.80 -4.88
C GLY A 88 -14.44 -2.25 -5.27
N MET A 89 -14.23 -3.55 -5.48
CA MET A 89 -12.92 -4.06 -5.92
C MET A 89 -12.56 -3.60 -7.33
N SER A 90 -13.53 -3.43 -8.22
CA SER A 90 -13.32 -2.79 -9.52
C SER A 90 -12.90 -1.33 -9.37
N ALA A 91 -13.55 -0.58 -8.47
CA ALA A 91 -13.19 0.80 -8.15
C ALA A 91 -11.79 0.88 -7.51
N TYR A 92 -11.42 -0.09 -6.66
CA TYR A 92 -10.07 -0.20 -6.09
C TYR A 92 -8.99 -0.30 -7.18
N ALA A 93 -9.13 -1.26 -8.09
CA ALA A 93 -8.20 -1.44 -9.20
C ALA A 93 -8.01 -0.16 -10.02
N LYS A 94 -9.13 0.50 -10.37
CA LYS A 94 -9.13 1.75 -11.13
C LYS A 94 -8.53 2.92 -10.34
N THR A 95 -8.70 2.96 -9.02
CA THR A 95 -8.09 3.97 -8.16
C THR A 95 -6.57 3.81 -8.12
N LEU A 96 -6.06 2.58 -7.95
CA LEU A 96 -4.62 2.29 -8.00
C LEU A 96 -4.01 2.73 -9.34
N SER A 97 -4.67 2.41 -10.46
CA SER A 97 -4.23 2.84 -11.79
C SER A 97 -4.20 4.37 -11.92
N ALA A 98 -5.25 5.05 -11.48
CA ALA A 98 -5.34 6.50 -11.55
C ALA A 98 -4.19 7.19 -10.77
N VAL A 99 -3.80 6.69 -9.60
CA VAL A 99 -2.67 7.22 -8.83
C VAL A 99 -1.36 7.08 -9.61
N ARG A 100 -1.11 5.90 -10.22
CA ARG A 100 0.10 5.67 -11.02
C ARG A 100 0.13 6.53 -12.29
N GLU A 101 -0.99 6.63 -13.00
CA GLU A 101 -1.15 7.46 -14.20
C GLU A 101 -0.92 8.94 -13.91
N ALA A 102 -1.30 9.40 -12.72
CA ALA A 102 -1.04 10.76 -12.24
C ALA A 102 0.44 11.01 -11.86
N GLY A 103 1.31 10.00 -11.96
CA GLY A 103 2.74 10.11 -11.65
C GLY A 103 3.09 10.08 -10.16
N LEU A 104 2.12 9.78 -9.29
CA LEU A 104 2.30 9.63 -7.85
C LEU A 104 2.72 8.19 -7.49
N SER A 105 3.33 8.01 -6.33
CA SER A 105 3.50 6.67 -5.78
C SER A 105 2.20 6.19 -5.14
N VAL A 106 1.87 4.92 -5.34
CA VAL A 106 0.69 4.30 -4.75
C VAL A 106 1.08 3.30 -3.66
N ILE A 107 0.43 3.44 -2.51
CA ILE A 107 0.57 2.54 -1.37
C ILE A 107 -0.77 1.82 -1.17
N SER A 108 -0.77 0.51 -1.34
CA SER A 108 -1.93 -0.33 -0.99
C SER A 108 -1.88 -0.68 0.50
N ASP A 109 -2.83 -0.13 1.26
CA ASP A 109 -2.96 -0.46 2.67
C ASP A 109 -3.85 -1.70 2.83
N ILE A 110 -3.21 -2.87 2.75
CA ILE A 110 -3.85 -4.19 2.70
C ILE A 110 -3.62 -5.02 3.96
N LYS A 111 -2.54 -4.74 4.69
CA LYS A 111 -2.14 -5.43 5.92
C LYS A 111 -2.18 -6.97 5.82
N ARG A 112 -1.79 -7.51 4.66
CA ARG A 112 -1.81 -8.96 4.43
C ARG A 112 -0.70 -9.66 5.20
N GLY A 113 -1.01 -10.85 5.69
CA GLY A 113 -0.07 -11.77 6.31
C GLY A 113 -0.65 -13.17 6.20
N ASP A 114 0.14 -14.10 5.66
CA ASP A 114 -0.22 -15.50 5.51
C ASP A 114 1.05 -16.33 5.29
N ILE A 115 0.93 -17.66 5.32
CA ILE A 115 2.05 -18.58 5.21
C ILE A 115 2.21 -19.15 3.79
N ALA A 116 3.44 -19.50 3.44
CA ALA A 116 3.79 -20.31 2.27
C ALA A 116 3.10 -19.84 0.96
N LYS A 117 2.39 -20.74 0.29
CA LYS A 117 1.75 -20.50 -1.01
C LYS A 117 0.66 -19.41 -0.97
N THR A 118 -0.01 -19.24 0.16
CA THR A 118 -1.01 -18.17 0.34
C THR A 118 -0.32 -16.81 0.37
N ALA A 119 0.80 -16.67 1.05
CA ALA A 119 1.60 -15.44 1.03
C ALA A 119 2.10 -15.10 -0.40
N GLU A 120 2.54 -16.12 -1.18
CA GLU A 120 2.90 -15.96 -2.59
C GLU A 120 1.70 -15.45 -3.44
N ALA A 121 0.50 -15.99 -3.18
CA ALA A 121 -0.71 -15.57 -3.88
C ALA A 121 -1.06 -14.10 -3.58
N TYR A 122 -1.00 -13.68 -2.32
CA TYR A 122 -1.18 -12.28 -1.93
C TYR A 122 -0.14 -11.35 -2.55
N ALA A 123 1.13 -11.74 -2.53
CA ALA A 123 2.20 -10.93 -3.13
C ALA A 123 1.97 -10.74 -4.65
N ARG A 124 1.58 -11.80 -5.37
CA ARG A 124 1.23 -11.68 -6.80
C ARG A 124 0.02 -10.79 -7.02
N ALA A 125 -1.04 -10.95 -6.21
CA ALA A 125 -2.27 -10.18 -6.35
C ALA A 125 -2.04 -8.68 -6.26
N HIS A 126 -1.12 -8.25 -5.36
CA HIS A 126 -0.91 -6.83 -5.09
C HIS A 126 0.32 -6.22 -5.78
N PHE A 127 1.19 -7.02 -6.37
CA PHE A 127 2.34 -6.52 -7.12
C PHE A 127 2.29 -6.79 -8.62
N SER A 128 1.18 -7.36 -9.09
CA SER A 128 0.93 -7.58 -10.53
C SER A 128 -0.57 -7.60 -10.83
N GLY A 129 -0.93 -7.49 -12.11
CA GLY A 129 -2.33 -7.52 -12.56
C GLY A 129 -3.15 -6.31 -12.12
N ASP A 130 -4.45 -6.51 -11.92
CA ASP A 130 -5.41 -5.42 -11.71
C ASP A 130 -5.18 -4.63 -10.41
N PHE A 131 -4.64 -5.29 -9.37
CA PHE A 131 -4.37 -4.66 -8.08
C PHE A 131 -2.91 -4.23 -7.92
N GLU A 132 -2.17 -4.10 -9.01
CA GLU A 132 -0.78 -3.71 -8.96
C GLU A 132 -0.57 -2.38 -8.23
N THR A 133 0.34 -2.39 -7.24
CA THR A 133 0.76 -1.23 -6.46
C THR A 133 2.28 -1.06 -6.48
N ASP A 134 2.78 0.11 -6.08
CA ASP A 134 4.21 0.33 -5.87
C ASP A 134 4.66 -0.21 -4.52
N ILE A 135 3.85 -0.01 -3.49
CA ILE A 135 4.16 -0.37 -2.10
C ILE A 135 2.93 -1.00 -1.45
N ALA A 136 3.11 -2.05 -0.67
CA ALA A 136 2.04 -2.70 0.08
C ALA A 136 2.35 -2.77 1.58
N THR A 137 1.32 -2.69 2.42
CA THR A 137 1.45 -2.94 3.86
C THR A 137 1.30 -4.44 4.15
N VAL A 138 2.19 -4.99 4.98
CA VAL A 138 2.22 -6.42 5.33
C VAL A 138 2.33 -6.63 6.84
N ASN A 139 1.83 -7.78 7.31
CA ASN A 139 1.77 -8.10 8.72
C ASN A 139 2.78 -9.23 9.05
N PRO A 140 3.75 -9.00 9.96
CA PRO A 140 4.79 -9.97 10.31
C PRO A 140 4.38 -10.93 11.42
N TYR A 141 3.15 -10.87 11.93
CA TYR A 141 2.73 -11.60 13.12
C TYR A 141 2.93 -13.13 13.03
N MET A 142 2.78 -13.71 11.84
CA MET A 142 2.98 -15.15 11.62
C MET A 142 4.44 -15.57 11.39
N GLY A 143 5.39 -14.65 11.55
CA GLY A 143 6.82 -14.92 11.37
C GLY A 143 7.43 -14.21 10.17
N PHE A 144 8.75 -14.03 10.20
CA PHE A 144 9.47 -13.23 9.18
C PHE A 144 9.61 -13.95 7.84
N ASP A 145 9.57 -15.28 7.83
CA ASP A 145 9.54 -16.11 6.63
C ASP A 145 8.32 -15.79 5.75
N THR A 146 7.20 -15.36 6.36
CA THR A 146 5.97 -14.99 5.66
C THR A 146 6.10 -13.69 4.86
N LEU A 147 7.10 -12.87 5.15
CA LEU A 147 7.42 -11.66 4.40
C LEU A 147 8.23 -11.94 3.12
N SER A 148 8.88 -13.13 3.04
CA SER A 148 9.77 -13.46 1.92
C SER A 148 9.12 -13.37 0.55
N PRO A 149 7.87 -13.84 0.32
CA PRO A 149 7.21 -13.72 -0.98
C PRO A 149 7.03 -12.26 -1.44
N PHE A 150 6.77 -11.35 -0.49
CA PHE A 150 6.67 -9.91 -0.78
C PHE A 150 8.06 -9.29 -1.04
N ALA A 151 9.08 -9.70 -0.27
CA ALA A 151 10.46 -9.25 -0.43
C ALA A 151 11.04 -9.60 -1.81
N GLU A 152 10.63 -10.72 -2.42
CA GLU A 152 11.02 -11.08 -3.79
C GLU A 152 10.54 -10.04 -4.81
N PHE A 153 9.40 -9.40 -4.60
CA PHE A 153 8.95 -8.29 -5.44
C PHE A 153 9.72 -6.99 -5.16
N CYS A 154 10.23 -6.81 -3.94
CA CYS A 154 11.11 -5.67 -3.64
C CYS A 154 12.39 -5.72 -4.49
N LYS A 155 12.95 -6.91 -4.74
CA LYS A 155 14.09 -7.10 -5.67
C LYS A 155 13.76 -6.73 -7.12
N LYS A 156 12.46 -6.62 -7.44
CA LYS A 156 11.94 -6.21 -8.75
C LYS A 156 11.44 -4.75 -8.76
N GLY A 157 11.83 -3.96 -7.77
CA GLY A 157 11.52 -2.54 -7.69
C GLY A 157 10.26 -2.17 -6.88
N LYS A 158 9.54 -3.13 -6.29
CA LYS A 158 8.42 -2.87 -5.40
C LYS A 158 8.89 -2.50 -3.99
N GLY A 159 7.97 -2.13 -3.09
CA GLY A 159 8.28 -1.83 -1.71
C GLY A 159 7.24 -2.44 -0.75
N ILE A 160 7.62 -2.63 0.49
CA ILE A 160 6.71 -3.03 1.57
C ILE A 160 6.86 -2.12 2.78
N PHE A 161 5.74 -1.87 3.45
CA PHE A 161 5.73 -1.38 4.83
C PHE A 161 5.27 -2.51 5.75
N VAL A 162 6.12 -2.89 6.67
CA VAL A 162 5.82 -3.94 7.64
C VAL A 162 5.20 -3.31 8.88
N LEU A 163 4.07 -3.85 9.35
CA LEU A 163 3.46 -3.41 10.60
C LEU A 163 4.45 -3.62 11.76
N LEU A 164 4.76 -2.55 12.46
CA LEU A 164 5.69 -2.57 13.58
C LEU A 164 4.96 -2.24 14.88
N ARG A 165 4.33 -1.08 14.91
CA ARG A 165 3.56 -0.59 16.04
C ARG A 165 2.38 0.20 15.53
N THR A 166 1.18 -0.21 15.94
CA THR A 166 -0.06 0.44 15.53
C THR A 166 -0.50 1.51 16.53
N SER A 167 -1.35 2.45 16.08
CA SER A 167 -1.75 3.62 16.88
C SER A 167 -2.94 3.37 17.81
N ASN A 168 -3.65 2.25 17.64
CA ASN A 168 -4.83 1.92 18.43
C ASN A 168 -4.48 1.54 19.87
N PRO A 169 -5.36 1.76 20.86
CA PRO A 169 -5.13 1.39 22.25
C PRO A 169 -4.77 -0.08 22.46
N GLY A 170 -5.40 -1.00 21.71
CA GLY A 170 -5.16 -2.45 21.78
C GLY A 170 -3.74 -2.88 21.36
N ALA A 171 -2.92 -1.99 20.81
CA ALA A 171 -1.49 -2.27 20.62
C ALA A 171 -0.77 -2.62 21.95
N ALA A 172 -1.33 -2.20 23.10
CA ALA A 172 -0.81 -2.57 24.42
C ALA A 172 -0.99 -4.07 24.74
N ASP A 173 -1.98 -4.73 24.14
CA ASP A 173 -2.31 -6.12 24.48
C ASP A 173 -1.29 -7.11 23.93
N ILE A 174 -0.63 -6.77 22.83
CA ILE A 174 0.35 -7.62 22.13
C ILE A 174 1.66 -6.88 21.90
N GLU A 175 1.62 -5.80 21.13
CA GLU A 175 2.83 -5.16 20.59
C GLU A 175 3.74 -4.59 21.68
N ARG A 176 3.16 -4.06 22.77
CA ARG A 176 3.87 -3.47 23.89
C ARG A 176 4.16 -4.46 25.04
N ARG A 177 3.83 -5.73 24.89
CA ARG A 177 4.15 -6.75 25.91
C ARG A 177 5.63 -6.83 26.14
N GLU A 178 6.02 -6.80 27.42
CA GLU A 178 7.39 -7.01 27.83
C GLU A 178 7.78 -8.49 27.69
N LEU A 179 9.00 -8.71 27.35
CA LEU A 179 9.60 -10.03 27.17
C LEU A 179 10.45 -10.39 28.37
N LYS A 180 10.53 -11.67 28.71
CA LYS A 180 11.35 -12.17 29.82
C LYS A 180 12.81 -11.80 29.67
N GLU A 181 13.30 -11.77 28.44
CA GLU A 181 14.68 -11.43 28.06
C GLU A 181 14.92 -9.91 27.99
N GLY A 182 13.91 -9.11 28.33
CA GLY A 182 13.92 -7.66 28.19
C GLY A 182 13.46 -7.16 26.82
N GLY A 183 12.99 -5.92 26.77
CA GLY A 183 12.42 -5.33 25.58
C GLY A 183 10.92 -5.61 25.42
N VAL A 184 10.38 -5.32 24.25
CA VAL A 184 8.94 -5.45 23.91
C VAL A 184 8.76 -6.13 22.57
N VAL A 185 7.57 -6.71 22.33
CA VAL A 185 7.27 -7.47 21.11
C VAL A 185 7.57 -6.67 19.84
N PHE A 186 7.10 -5.43 19.72
CA PHE A 186 7.40 -4.62 18.52
C PHE A 186 8.91 -4.34 18.35
N GLY A 187 9.67 -4.36 19.46
CA GLY A 187 11.13 -4.19 19.44
C GLY A 187 11.84 -5.35 18.72
N ILE A 188 11.36 -6.60 18.91
CA ILE A 188 11.85 -7.76 18.16
C ILE A 188 11.62 -7.58 16.67
N VAL A 189 10.39 -7.19 16.29
CA VAL A 189 10.05 -6.96 14.88
C VAL A 189 10.98 -5.90 14.28
N GLY A 190 11.18 -4.78 14.96
CA GLY A 190 12.08 -3.72 14.50
C GLY A 190 13.55 -4.14 14.40
N ALA A 191 14.03 -4.98 15.30
CA ALA A 191 15.39 -5.50 15.27
C ALA A 191 15.60 -6.47 14.08
N GLU A 192 14.64 -7.34 13.82
CA GLU A 192 14.72 -8.31 12.73
C GLU A 192 14.64 -7.66 11.35
N LEU A 193 13.81 -6.63 11.20
CA LEU A 193 13.71 -5.87 9.94
C LEU A 193 14.98 -5.07 9.58
N LYS A 194 15.94 -4.93 10.50
CA LYS A 194 17.23 -4.27 10.24
C LYS A 194 18.31 -5.22 9.75
N ARG A 195 18.09 -6.54 9.86
CA ARG A 195 19.04 -7.57 9.40
C ARG A 195 18.90 -7.82 7.90
#